data_1395bb9d8d95e98c2d814a7f17aadc04
#
_entry.id   1395bb9d8d95e98c2d814a7f17aadc04
#
_cell.length_a   1.000
_cell.length_b   1.000
_cell.length_c   1.000
_cell.angle_alpha   90.00
_cell.angle_beta   90.00
_cell.angle_gamma   90.00
#
_symmetry.space_group_name_H-M   'P 1'
#
loop_
_entity.id
_entity.type
_entity.pdbx_description
1 polymer ?
#
loop_
_entity_poly.entity_id
_entity_poly.type
_entity_poly.pdbx_seq_one_letter_code
_entity_poly.pdbx_strand_id
1 'polypeptide(L)'
;MSAMWVRGCCAFRVGVALVLALGLNASAVYAQSASSLIAAARAGDLVLVRSLIAAGADVDARQGDGATALHWAAHRNDLDAAALLVQAGAKVDVANALQATPLWLAAVNGSAPMIELLLRVDADPNVSLVEGETPLMSAARTGNVASVELLLAAGADTDAAELERGQTALMWAVAQGHAEV
;
A
#
# COMPACT_ATOMS: atom_id res chain seq x y z
N MET A 1 -49.89 -24.85 -38.65
CA MET A 1 -50.10 -23.61 -37.89
C MET A 1 -49.14 -23.61 -36.75
N SER A 2 -48.24 -22.62 -36.80
CA SER A 2 -47.58 -21.90 -35.70
C SER A 2 -46.50 -22.70 -34.92
N ALA A 3 -45.25 -22.64 -35.21
CA ALA A 3 -44.29 -21.51 -35.26
C ALA A 3 -43.85 -21.00 -33.88
N MET A 4 -42.55 -20.93 -33.82
CA MET A 4 -41.74 -19.90 -33.09
C MET A 4 -41.68 -19.97 -31.56
N TRP A 5 -40.50 -19.74 -31.21
CA TRP A 5 -39.82 -19.32 -29.98
C TRP A 5 -38.96 -20.41 -29.32
N VAL A 6 -37.69 -20.39 -29.57
CA VAL A 6 -36.64 -20.09 -28.58
C VAL A 6 -35.32 -19.84 -29.34
N ARG A 7 -35.02 -18.59 -29.59
CA ARG A 7 -33.65 -18.12 -29.84
C ARG A 7 -33.31 -17.15 -28.69
N GLY A 8 -32.28 -17.47 -27.91
CA GLY A 8 -31.73 -16.49 -27.02
C GLY A 8 -31.30 -17.05 -25.66
N CYS A 9 -30.26 -17.87 -25.62
CA CYS A 9 -29.47 -18.09 -24.39
C CYS A 9 -28.20 -18.91 -24.71
N CYS A 10 -27.37 -18.45 -25.63
CA CYS A 10 -26.10 -19.13 -25.95
C CYS A 10 -24.87 -18.22 -25.97
N ALA A 11 -24.91 -17.07 -25.28
CA ALA A 11 -23.75 -16.16 -25.31
C ALA A 11 -22.97 -16.05 -23.98
N PHE A 12 -23.40 -16.75 -22.93
CA PHE A 12 -22.73 -16.58 -21.59
C PHE A 12 -22.00 -17.84 -21.06
N ARG A 13 -21.96 -18.91 -21.86
CA ARG A 13 -21.35 -20.18 -21.41
C ARG A 13 -20.00 -20.54 -22.05
N VAL A 14 -19.48 -19.73 -22.97
CA VAL A 14 -18.23 -20.05 -23.67
C VAL A 14 -16.98 -19.59 -22.91
N GLY A 15 -17.09 -18.61 -22.00
CA GLY A 15 -15.95 -18.09 -21.24
C GLY A 15 -15.44 -18.99 -20.12
N VAL A 16 -16.33 -19.79 -19.50
CA VAL A 16 -15.95 -20.63 -18.34
C VAL A 16 -15.41 -21.99 -18.77
N ALA A 17 -15.80 -22.49 -19.92
CA ALA A 17 -15.38 -23.82 -20.42
C ALA A 17 -13.95 -23.83 -20.97
N LEU A 18 -13.43 -22.69 -21.44
CA LEU A 18 -12.07 -22.62 -22.02
C LEU A 18 -10.97 -22.60 -20.94
N VAL A 19 -11.29 -22.16 -19.73
CA VAL A 19 -10.32 -22.11 -18.59
C VAL A 19 -10.07 -23.50 -18.01
N LEU A 20 -11.06 -24.41 -18.11
CA LEU A 20 -10.93 -25.79 -17.61
C LEU A 20 -10.16 -26.71 -18.56
N ALA A 21 -10.01 -26.35 -19.85
CA ALA A 21 -9.33 -27.18 -20.84
C ALA A 21 -7.80 -27.03 -20.84
N LEU A 22 -7.23 -26.03 -20.16
CA LEU A 22 -5.77 -25.77 -20.14
C LEU A 22 -5.06 -26.24 -18.86
N GLY A 23 -5.76 -26.89 -17.93
CA GLY A 23 -5.14 -27.46 -16.71
C GLY A 23 -4.41 -26.42 -15.82
N LEU A 24 -4.68 -25.14 -15.99
CA LEU A 24 -4.14 -24.09 -15.13
C LEU A 24 -4.87 -24.14 -13.80
N ASN A 25 -4.17 -24.57 -12.75
CA ASN A 25 -4.69 -24.52 -11.39
C ASN A 25 -5.09 -23.08 -11.06
N ALA A 26 -6.30 -22.88 -10.52
CA ALA A 26 -6.80 -21.57 -10.11
C ALA A 26 -5.77 -20.83 -9.23
N SER A 27 -5.05 -21.54 -8.38
CA SER A 27 -3.96 -21.01 -7.55
C SER A 27 -2.80 -20.40 -8.36
N ALA A 28 -2.47 -20.95 -9.54
CA ALA A 28 -1.41 -20.39 -10.39
C ALA A 28 -1.86 -19.09 -11.06
N VAL A 29 -3.13 -18.99 -11.46
CA VAL A 29 -3.70 -17.75 -12.02
C VAL A 29 -3.77 -16.65 -10.95
N TYR A 30 -4.17 -16.97 -9.74
CA TYR A 30 -4.18 -16.00 -8.63
C TYR A 30 -2.77 -15.53 -8.26
N ALA A 31 -1.79 -16.42 -8.18
CA ALA A 31 -0.40 -16.04 -7.89
C ALA A 31 0.20 -15.15 -8.98
N GLN A 32 -0.15 -15.38 -10.23
CA GLN A 32 0.32 -14.56 -11.35
C GLN A 32 -0.35 -13.19 -11.40
N SER A 33 -1.63 -13.09 -11.04
CA SER A 33 -2.34 -11.80 -10.94
C SER A 33 -1.83 -10.96 -9.76
N ALA A 34 -1.53 -11.59 -8.64
CA ALA A 34 -0.95 -10.96 -7.44
C ALA A 34 0.43 -10.36 -7.72
N SER A 35 1.33 -11.12 -8.34
CA SER A 35 2.65 -10.63 -8.77
C SER A 35 2.53 -9.51 -9.80
N SER A 36 1.50 -9.55 -10.65
CA SER A 36 1.22 -8.52 -11.65
C SER A 36 0.73 -7.22 -11.01
N LEU A 37 -0.08 -7.28 -9.91
CA LEU A 37 -0.54 -6.08 -9.19
C LEU A 37 0.62 -5.33 -8.52
N ILE A 38 1.51 -6.06 -7.85
CA ILE A 38 2.72 -5.47 -7.26
C ILE A 38 3.61 -4.85 -8.34
N ALA A 39 3.79 -5.54 -9.48
CA ALA A 39 4.58 -5.02 -10.60
C ALA A 39 3.95 -3.76 -11.21
N ALA A 40 2.62 -3.71 -11.36
CA ALA A 40 1.90 -2.54 -11.84
C ALA A 40 2.04 -1.35 -10.90
N ALA A 41 1.86 -1.55 -9.58
CA ALA A 41 2.04 -0.51 -8.57
C ALA A 41 3.49 0.00 -8.56
N ARG A 42 4.47 -0.90 -8.65
CA ARG A 42 5.90 -0.56 -8.74
C ARG A 42 6.23 0.23 -10.00
N ALA A 43 5.58 -0.06 -11.13
CA ALA A 43 5.74 0.67 -12.38
C ALA A 43 5.00 2.03 -12.40
N GLY A 44 4.00 2.22 -11.52
CA GLY A 44 3.09 3.37 -11.52
C GLY A 44 2.03 3.28 -12.63
N ASP A 45 1.70 2.08 -13.09
CA ASP A 45 0.67 1.85 -14.10
C ASP A 45 -0.71 1.79 -13.44
N LEU A 46 -1.31 2.95 -13.22
CA LEU A 46 -2.62 3.09 -12.57
C LEU A 46 -3.73 2.37 -13.34
N VAL A 47 -3.65 2.33 -14.68
CA VAL A 47 -4.65 1.66 -15.51
C VAL A 47 -4.61 0.15 -15.27
N LEU A 48 -3.40 -0.40 -15.24
CA LEU A 48 -3.20 -1.82 -14.96
C LEU A 48 -3.55 -2.17 -13.51
N VAL A 49 -3.20 -1.34 -12.53
CA VAL A 49 -3.61 -1.50 -11.12
C VAL A 49 -5.13 -1.60 -11.02
N ARG A 50 -5.86 -0.66 -11.63
CA ARG A 50 -7.34 -0.65 -11.63
C ARG A 50 -7.92 -1.91 -12.28
N SER A 51 -7.38 -2.33 -13.42
CA SER A 51 -7.87 -3.51 -14.15
C SER A 51 -7.65 -4.81 -13.38
N LEU A 52 -6.50 -4.93 -12.71
CA LEU A 52 -6.17 -6.11 -11.89
C LEU A 52 -7.04 -6.19 -10.64
N ILE A 53 -7.27 -5.06 -9.95
CA ILE A 53 -8.22 -5.00 -8.82
C ILE A 53 -9.62 -5.42 -9.27
N ALA A 54 -10.10 -4.88 -10.40
CA ALA A 54 -11.41 -5.25 -10.96
C ALA A 54 -11.52 -6.72 -11.37
N ALA A 55 -10.39 -7.35 -11.74
CA ALA A 55 -10.30 -8.77 -12.04
C ALA A 55 -10.21 -9.66 -10.78
N GLY A 56 -10.21 -9.07 -9.57
CA GLY A 56 -10.15 -9.79 -8.30
C GLY A 56 -8.73 -10.22 -7.89
N ALA A 57 -7.70 -9.48 -8.31
CA ALA A 57 -6.35 -9.72 -7.83
C ALA A 57 -6.27 -9.55 -6.31
N ASP A 58 -5.46 -10.39 -5.64
CA ASP A 58 -5.21 -10.28 -4.21
C ASP A 58 -4.41 -9.00 -3.92
N VAL A 59 -5.07 -8.03 -3.27
CA VAL A 59 -4.50 -6.71 -2.94
C VAL A 59 -3.47 -6.79 -1.81
N ASP A 60 -3.54 -7.84 -0.98
CA ASP A 60 -2.61 -8.10 0.12
C ASP A 60 -1.47 -9.05 -0.25
N ALA A 61 -1.38 -9.43 -1.52
CA ALA A 61 -0.28 -10.25 -2.00
C ALA A 61 1.08 -9.64 -1.64
N ARG A 62 2.01 -10.49 -1.21
CA ARG A 62 3.35 -10.08 -0.78
C ARG A 62 4.40 -10.59 -1.76
N GLN A 63 5.37 -9.76 -2.08
CA GLN A 63 6.58 -10.21 -2.79
C GLN A 63 7.58 -10.86 -1.82
N GLY A 64 8.74 -11.30 -2.30
CA GLY A 64 9.71 -12.07 -1.52
C GLY A 64 10.25 -11.36 -0.27
N ASP A 65 10.26 -10.03 -0.24
CA ASP A 65 10.64 -9.20 0.91
C ASP A 65 9.44 -8.80 1.80
N GLY A 66 8.26 -9.32 1.51
CA GLY A 66 7.02 -9.02 2.24
C GLY A 66 6.30 -7.75 1.80
N ALA A 67 6.84 -6.97 0.86
CA ALA A 67 6.18 -5.75 0.39
C ALA A 67 4.93 -6.07 -0.45
N THR A 68 3.90 -5.22 -0.30
CA THR A 68 2.63 -5.29 -1.04
C THR A 68 2.57 -4.20 -2.13
N ALA A 69 1.51 -4.20 -2.93
CA ALA A 69 1.25 -3.14 -3.89
C ALA A 69 1.12 -1.76 -3.20
N LEU A 70 0.54 -1.71 -1.98
CA LEU A 70 0.40 -0.46 -1.22
C LEU A 70 1.75 0.11 -0.76
N HIS A 71 2.73 -0.73 -0.43
CA HIS A 71 4.10 -0.27 -0.16
C HIS A 71 4.70 0.46 -1.36
N TRP A 72 4.51 -0.08 -2.57
CA TRP A 72 5.03 0.55 -3.79
C TRP A 72 4.30 1.84 -4.13
N ALA A 73 2.99 1.90 -3.93
CA ALA A 73 2.21 3.13 -4.11
C ALA A 73 2.69 4.22 -3.13
N ALA A 74 2.90 3.90 -1.85
CA ALA A 74 3.43 4.82 -0.85
C ALA A 74 4.86 5.26 -1.18
N HIS A 75 5.75 4.32 -1.54
CA HIS A 75 7.13 4.62 -1.91
C HIS A 75 7.24 5.56 -3.11
N ARG A 76 6.35 5.40 -4.11
CA ARG A 76 6.30 6.26 -5.31
C ARG A 76 5.52 7.55 -5.09
N ASN A 77 4.91 7.72 -3.93
CA ASN A 77 3.97 8.79 -3.64
C ASN A 77 2.79 8.86 -4.64
N ASP A 78 2.31 7.68 -5.08
CA ASP A 78 1.19 7.53 -6.00
C ASP A 78 -0.11 7.45 -5.20
N LEU A 79 -0.71 8.62 -4.95
CA LEU A 79 -1.94 8.74 -4.16
C LEU A 79 -3.13 8.04 -4.83
N ASP A 80 -3.22 8.09 -6.17
CA ASP A 80 -4.34 7.48 -6.88
C ASP A 80 -4.29 5.95 -6.78
N ALA A 81 -3.10 5.37 -6.95
CA ALA A 81 -2.91 3.93 -6.76
C ALA A 81 -3.16 3.52 -5.31
N ALA A 82 -2.65 4.28 -4.33
CA ALA A 82 -2.86 4.00 -2.91
C ALA A 82 -4.36 4.06 -2.55
N ALA A 83 -5.07 5.09 -3.00
CA ALA A 83 -6.51 5.23 -2.77
C ALA A 83 -7.30 4.05 -3.36
N LEU A 84 -6.97 3.59 -4.57
CA LEU A 84 -7.61 2.43 -5.18
C LEU A 84 -7.36 1.14 -4.39
N LEU A 85 -6.13 0.93 -3.93
CA LEU A 85 -5.76 -0.25 -3.14
C LEU A 85 -6.48 -0.25 -1.78
N VAL A 86 -6.51 0.90 -1.08
CA VAL A 86 -7.24 1.06 0.18
C VAL A 86 -8.74 0.83 -0.01
N GLN A 87 -9.35 1.39 -1.05
CA GLN A 87 -10.76 1.15 -1.39
C GLN A 87 -11.05 -0.32 -1.71
N ALA A 88 -10.09 -1.03 -2.25
CA ALA A 88 -10.19 -2.47 -2.52
C ALA A 88 -9.95 -3.34 -1.27
N GLY A 89 -9.70 -2.73 -0.10
CA GLY A 89 -9.54 -3.41 1.17
C GLY A 89 -8.11 -3.85 1.49
N ALA A 90 -7.10 -3.21 0.88
CA ALA A 90 -5.69 -3.48 1.22
C ALA A 90 -5.42 -3.17 2.70
N LYS A 91 -4.71 -4.07 3.37
CA LYS A 91 -4.26 -3.89 4.75
C LYS A 91 -3.16 -2.83 4.79
N VAL A 92 -3.35 -1.82 5.66
CA VAL A 92 -2.48 -0.63 5.71
C VAL A 92 -1.24 -0.81 6.58
N ASP A 93 -1.30 -1.71 7.59
CA ASP A 93 -0.19 -1.95 8.53
C ASP A 93 0.63 -3.20 8.21
N VAL A 94 0.59 -3.64 6.97
CA VAL A 94 1.48 -4.72 6.55
C VAL A 94 2.93 -4.24 6.64
N ALA A 95 3.74 -4.96 7.41
CA ALA A 95 5.17 -4.71 7.50
C ALA A 95 5.94 -5.63 6.53
N ASN A 96 6.95 -5.10 5.86
CA ASN A 96 7.88 -5.88 5.05
C ASN A 96 9.00 -6.51 5.92
N ALA A 97 10.01 -7.11 5.30
CA ALA A 97 11.13 -7.75 6.00
C ALA A 97 11.96 -6.79 6.89
N LEU A 98 11.94 -5.49 6.61
CA LEU A 98 12.58 -4.44 7.40
C LEU A 98 11.65 -3.83 8.45
N GLN A 99 10.43 -4.38 8.63
CA GLN A 99 9.34 -3.81 9.42
C GLN A 99 8.80 -2.48 8.87
N ALA A 100 9.20 -2.07 7.66
CA ALA A 100 8.66 -0.88 7.03
C ALA A 100 7.20 -1.08 6.61
N THR A 101 6.34 -0.14 7.02
CA THR A 101 4.93 -0.05 6.63
C THR A 101 4.73 0.98 5.51
N PRO A 102 3.60 0.97 4.80
CA PRO A 102 3.25 2.06 3.87
C PRO A 102 3.30 3.45 4.51
N LEU A 103 2.88 3.59 5.77
CA LEU A 103 2.93 4.86 6.51
C LEU A 103 4.38 5.34 6.73
N TRP A 104 5.29 4.43 7.12
CA TRP A 104 6.69 4.78 7.25
C TRP A 104 7.29 5.26 5.91
N LEU A 105 6.99 4.59 4.79
CA LEU A 105 7.43 5.01 3.46
C LEU A 105 6.89 6.39 3.06
N ALA A 106 5.62 6.69 3.41
CA ALA A 106 5.04 8.01 3.20
C ALA A 106 5.75 9.10 4.00
N ALA A 107 6.14 8.79 5.26
CA ALA A 107 6.88 9.70 6.13
C ALA A 107 8.30 9.97 5.61
N VAL A 108 9.02 8.95 5.13
CA VAL A 108 10.33 9.10 4.46
C VAL A 108 10.25 10.03 3.25
N ASN A 109 9.16 9.97 2.49
CA ASN A 109 8.93 10.85 1.35
C ASN A 109 8.45 12.26 1.75
N GLY A 110 8.14 12.49 3.03
CA GLY A 110 7.54 13.74 3.50
C GLY A 110 6.17 14.03 2.86
N SER A 111 5.43 12.99 2.49
CA SER A 111 4.15 13.13 1.79
C SER A 111 2.99 13.26 2.77
N ALA A 112 2.67 14.47 3.18
CA ALA A 112 1.50 14.73 4.03
C ALA A 112 0.18 14.18 3.46
N PRO A 113 -0.12 14.28 2.15
CA PRO A 113 -1.35 13.70 1.59
C PRO A 113 -1.41 12.16 1.69
N MET A 114 -0.28 11.47 1.51
CA MET A 114 -0.22 10.01 1.65
C MET A 114 -0.36 9.59 3.12
N ILE A 115 0.30 10.30 4.04
CA ILE A 115 0.15 10.10 5.48
C ILE A 115 -1.31 10.28 5.89
N GLU A 116 -1.95 11.37 5.45
CA GLU A 116 -3.37 11.63 5.75
C GLU A 116 -4.27 10.50 5.23
N LEU A 117 -4.04 10.03 3.99
CA LEU A 117 -4.80 8.91 3.41
C LEU A 117 -4.70 7.65 4.28
N LEU A 118 -3.49 7.28 4.71
CA LEU A 118 -3.25 6.07 5.48
C LEU A 118 -3.78 6.18 6.92
N LEU A 119 -3.59 7.32 7.57
CA LEU A 119 -4.11 7.55 8.93
C LEU A 119 -5.65 7.56 8.99
N ARG A 120 -6.35 8.01 7.93
CA ARG A 120 -7.82 7.96 7.84
C ARG A 120 -8.38 6.53 7.82
N VAL A 121 -7.56 5.56 7.51
CA VAL A 121 -7.94 4.14 7.48
C VAL A 121 -7.21 3.35 8.57
N ASP A 122 -6.98 4.05 9.69
CA ASP A 122 -6.45 3.52 10.95
C ASP A 122 -5.04 2.91 10.86
N ALA A 123 -4.16 3.43 9.98
CA ALA A 123 -2.75 3.06 10.00
C ALA A 123 -2.11 3.45 11.35
N ASP A 124 -1.36 2.52 11.97
CA ASP A 124 -0.70 2.75 13.25
C ASP A 124 0.53 3.69 13.09
N PRO A 125 0.52 4.90 13.69
CA PRO A 125 1.61 5.85 13.60
C PRO A 125 2.88 5.42 14.35
N ASN A 126 2.79 4.37 15.19
CA ASN A 126 3.85 3.94 16.10
C ASN A 126 4.60 2.68 15.64
N VAL A 127 4.24 2.11 14.49
CA VAL A 127 5.01 0.99 13.93
C VAL A 127 6.40 1.45 13.53
N SER A 128 7.43 0.80 14.08
CA SER A 128 8.83 1.15 13.84
C SER A 128 9.55 0.09 13.00
N LEU A 129 10.62 0.50 12.34
CA LEU A 129 11.59 -0.41 11.74
C LEU A 129 12.26 -1.30 12.79
N VAL A 130 13.04 -2.28 12.31
CA VAL A 130 13.85 -3.16 13.20
C VAL A 130 14.80 -2.33 14.08
N GLU A 131 15.37 -1.25 13.55
CA GLU A 131 16.25 -0.32 14.27
C GLU A 131 15.51 0.66 15.19
N GLY A 132 14.17 0.60 15.26
CA GLY A 132 13.35 1.47 16.10
C GLY A 132 12.99 2.81 15.47
N GLU A 133 13.34 3.06 14.20
CA GLU A 133 12.94 4.29 13.49
C GLU A 133 11.43 4.32 13.27
N THR A 134 10.76 5.37 13.78
CA THR A 134 9.32 5.58 13.64
C THR A 134 8.99 6.49 12.45
N PRO A 135 7.73 6.46 11.95
CA PRO A 135 7.26 7.44 10.96
C PRO A 135 7.49 8.89 11.39
N LEU A 136 7.31 9.21 12.70
CA LEU A 136 7.53 10.56 13.21
C LEU A 136 9.00 10.99 13.11
N MET A 137 9.95 10.10 13.38
CA MET A 137 11.38 10.38 13.21
C MET A 137 11.72 10.66 11.75
N SER A 138 11.20 9.84 10.82
CA SER A 138 11.40 10.05 9.38
C SER A 138 10.80 11.37 8.90
N ALA A 139 9.59 11.73 9.34
CA ALA A 139 8.95 13.00 9.01
C ALA A 139 9.73 14.19 9.57
N ALA A 140 10.20 14.11 10.82
CA ALA A 140 11.01 15.14 11.46
C ALA A 140 12.34 15.36 10.71
N ARG A 141 12.98 14.29 10.23
CA ARG A 141 14.19 14.36 9.41
C ARG A 141 13.97 15.08 8.08
N THR A 142 12.77 14.97 7.48
CA THR A 142 12.44 15.65 6.22
C THR A 142 12.12 17.13 6.42
N GLY A 143 11.79 17.57 7.64
CA GLY A 143 11.35 18.93 7.96
C GLY A 143 9.96 19.27 7.46
N ASN A 144 9.14 18.27 7.08
CA ASN A 144 7.78 18.52 6.60
C ASN A 144 6.83 18.70 7.78
N VAL A 145 6.54 19.95 8.14
CA VAL A 145 5.67 20.33 9.25
C VAL A 145 4.30 19.65 9.17
N ALA A 146 3.66 19.67 7.99
CA ALA A 146 2.33 19.07 7.83
C ALA A 146 2.34 17.55 8.08
N SER A 147 3.40 16.85 7.67
CA SER A 147 3.57 15.41 7.95
C SER A 147 3.71 15.14 9.44
N VAL A 148 4.49 15.97 10.14
CA VAL A 148 4.69 15.85 11.60
C VAL A 148 3.38 16.15 12.34
N GLU A 149 2.68 17.22 11.99
CA GLU A 149 1.39 17.57 12.59
C GLU A 149 0.35 16.45 12.46
N LEU A 150 0.26 15.83 11.27
CA LEU A 150 -0.66 14.71 11.03
C LEU A 150 -0.33 13.50 11.91
N LEU A 151 0.95 13.14 12.02
CA LEU A 151 1.39 12.01 12.83
C LEU A 151 1.16 12.27 14.33
N LEU A 152 1.46 13.49 14.81
CA LEU A 152 1.19 13.89 16.21
C LEU A 152 -0.32 13.88 16.52
N ALA A 153 -1.13 14.39 15.60
CA ALA A 153 -2.59 14.36 15.75
C ALA A 153 -3.16 12.93 15.80
N ALA A 154 -2.47 11.98 15.14
CA ALA A 154 -2.82 10.56 15.18
C ALA A 154 -2.26 9.81 16.41
N GLY A 155 -1.54 10.49 17.32
CA GLY A 155 -1.00 9.90 18.53
C GLY A 155 0.37 9.24 18.37
N ALA A 156 1.20 9.74 17.45
CA ALA A 156 2.59 9.31 17.37
C ALA A 156 3.34 9.59 18.68
N ASP A 157 4.10 8.61 19.16
CA ASP A 157 4.90 8.71 20.37
C ASP A 157 6.13 9.62 20.14
N THR A 158 6.16 10.75 20.84
CA THR A 158 7.24 11.74 20.77
C THR A 158 8.51 11.30 21.49
N ASP A 159 8.37 10.38 22.46
CA ASP A 159 9.47 9.91 23.32
C ASP A 159 10.10 8.62 22.80
N ALA A 160 9.51 8.03 21.74
CA ALA A 160 10.12 6.90 21.05
C ALA A 160 11.55 7.24 20.62
N ALA A 161 12.48 6.31 20.84
CA ALA A 161 13.88 6.49 20.51
C ALA A 161 14.37 5.31 19.67
N GLU A 162 15.15 5.59 18.62
CA GLU A 162 15.78 4.53 17.83
C GLU A 162 16.86 3.80 18.64
N LEU A 163 17.19 2.57 18.26
CA LEU A 163 17.97 1.65 19.09
C LEU A 163 19.48 1.90 19.04
N GLU A 164 20.01 2.55 18.00
CA GLU A 164 21.44 2.71 17.80
C GLU A 164 22.04 3.80 18.68
N ARG A 165 21.39 4.95 18.75
CA ARG A 165 21.88 6.15 19.46
C ARG A 165 20.90 6.69 20.49
N GLY A 166 19.71 6.10 20.61
CA GLY A 166 18.65 6.59 21.48
C GLY A 166 18.09 7.95 21.07
N GLN A 167 18.09 8.26 19.78
CA GLN A 167 17.64 9.55 19.29
C GLN A 167 16.12 9.55 19.09
N THR A 168 15.47 10.62 19.52
CA THR A 168 14.05 10.88 19.32
C THR A 168 13.80 11.69 18.04
N ALA A 169 12.53 11.81 17.62
CA ALA A 169 12.14 12.64 16.49
C ALA A 169 12.61 14.10 16.62
N LEU A 170 12.51 14.68 17.82
CA LEU A 170 13.00 16.04 18.08
C LEU A 170 14.52 16.16 17.86
N MET A 171 15.29 15.17 18.29
CA MET A 171 16.74 15.18 18.07
C MET A 171 17.08 15.12 16.57
N TRP A 172 16.30 14.39 15.80
CA TRP A 172 16.47 14.33 14.34
C TRP A 172 16.12 15.67 13.67
N ALA A 173 15.03 16.33 14.07
CA ALA A 173 14.68 17.66 13.59
C ALA A 173 15.80 18.67 13.85
N VAL A 174 16.32 18.70 15.10
CA VAL A 174 17.42 19.59 15.50
C VAL A 174 18.69 19.30 14.69
N ALA A 175 19.06 18.01 14.52
CA ALA A 175 20.25 17.63 13.76
C ALA A 175 20.20 18.07 12.30
N GLN A 176 19.01 18.17 11.71
CA GLN A 176 18.79 18.67 10.34
C GLN A 176 18.54 20.18 10.28
N GLY A 177 18.43 20.87 11.43
CA GLY A 177 18.17 22.31 11.47
C GLY A 177 16.73 22.72 11.21
N HIS A 178 15.77 21.79 11.37
CA HIS A 178 14.35 22.05 11.19
C HIS A 178 13.74 22.61 12.49
N ALA A 179 13.81 23.92 12.66
CA ALA A 179 13.32 24.60 13.88
C ALA A 179 11.79 24.72 13.96
N GLU A 180 11.09 24.43 12.85
CA GLU A 180 9.63 24.58 12.73
C GLU A 180 8.89 23.25 12.98
N VAL A 181 9.61 22.15 13.20
CA VAL A 181 9.09 20.79 13.36
C VAL A 181 9.04 20.35 14.80
#